data_149bcd87d476a44074bedfb90b31c45b
#
_entry.id   149bcd87d476a44074bedfb90b31c45b
#
_cell.length_a   1.000
_cell.length_b   1.000
_cell.length_c   1.000
_cell.angle_alpha   90.00
_cell.angle_beta   90.00
_cell.angle_gamma   90.00
#
_symmetry.space_group_name_H-M   'P 1'
#
loop_
_entity.id
_entity.type
_entity.pdbx_description
1 polymer ?
#
loop_
_entity_poly.entity_id
_entity_poly.type
_entity_poly.pdbx_seq_one_letter_code
_entity_poly.pdbx_strand_id
1 'polypeptide(L)'
;MFFKTKDLMTVGNITGGLACAAVAMEGMAATTPAQATQYVFWSGMMMFVAYIFDSFDGVVARLLKQANQFGAEFDNIADLVAYSIAPGFMLYLVYRKAVILPGLEDHPQIQLLIAILVGLLLPVSGCIRFARFQIRKLDVQGLWIGFPRPASALAIVALVNSHLFQISPIMHWVGVVFVFGLAAMNLSLVPFIGHHGRKWSWYLKIILNFVWMTVAFSIVLGVFFDVVPKRLAFDWTLIWLSIYLFVGWTDISTATRMEVKRLTADWND
;
A
#
# COMPACT_ATOMS: atom_id res chain seq x y z
N MET A 1 -14.79 -28.23 -6.47
CA MET A 1 -15.01 -27.17 -5.48
C MET A 1 -14.12 -26.01 -5.88
N PHE A 2 -14.69 -24.82 -6.16
CA PHE A 2 -13.92 -23.66 -6.62
C PHE A 2 -13.07 -23.06 -5.49
N PHE A 3 -13.65 -22.95 -4.31
CA PHE A 3 -13.00 -22.39 -3.11
C PHE A 3 -12.16 -23.44 -2.39
N LYS A 4 -10.93 -23.11 -2.04
CA LYS A 4 -9.97 -23.99 -1.37
C LYS A 4 -9.49 -23.39 -0.04
N THR A 5 -8.87 -24.19 0.81
CA THR A 5 -8.40 -23.77 2.13
C THR A 5 -7.41 -22.58 2.06
N LYS A 6 -6.58 -22.52 1.01
CA LYS A 6 -5.68 -21.38 0.78
C LYS A 6 -6.43 -20.05 0.63
N ASP A 7 -7.62 -20.09 0.01
CA ASP A 7 -8.42 -18.88 -0.28
C ASP A 7 -8.95 -18.22 1.01
N LEU A 8 -8.82 -18.87 2.18
CA LEU A 8 -9.05 -18.26 3.49
C LEU A 8 -8.04 -17.15 3.81
N MET A 9 -6.80 -17.25 3.29
CA MET A 9 -5.82 -16.17 3.45
C MET A 9 -6.24 -14.95 2.62
N THR A 10 -6.69 -15.17 1.39
CA THR A 10 -7.25 -14.12 0.54
C THR A 10 -8.51 -13.49 1.16
N VAL A 11 -9.37 -14.29 1.83
CA VAL A 11 -10.49 -13.75 2.64
C VAL A 11 -9.97 -12.87 3.78
N GLY A 12 -8.90 -13.28 4.44
CA GLY A 12 -8.25 -12.47 5.48
C GLY A 12 -7.72 -11.13 4.94
N ASN A 13 -7.08 -11.15 3.75
CA ASN A 13 -6.60 -9.93 3.07
C ASN A 13 -7.76 -8.97 2.79
N ILE A 14 -8.80 -9.41 2.08
CA ILE A 14 -9.94 -8.54 1.75
C ILE A 14 -10.70 -8.05 3.01
N THR A 15 -10.82 -8.90 4.02
CA THR A 15 -11.46 -8.53 5.30
C THR A 15 -10.64 -7.48 6.04
N GLY A 16 -9.32 -7.60 6.08
CA GLY A 16 -8.43 -6.58 6.64
C GLY A 16 -8.55 -5.23 5.91
N GLY A 17 -8.61 -5.27 4.57
CA GLY A 17 -8.86 -4.08 3.75
C GLY A 17 -10.22 -3.44 4.03
N LEU A 18 -11.28 -4.23 4.05
CA LEU A 18 -12.62 -3.73 4.39
C LEU A 18 -12.69 -3.19 5.82
N ALA A 19 -12.01 -3.81 6.78
CA ALA A 19 -11.90 -3.30 8.14
C ALA A 19 -11.16 -1.96 8.19
N CYS A 20 -10.09 -1.79 7.40
CA CYS A 20 -9.41 -0.50 7.23
C CYS A 20 -10.40 0.59 6.77
N ALA A 21 -11.20 0.31 5.75
CA ALA A 21 -12.21 1.24 5.24
C ALA A 21 -13.31 1.51 6.28
N ALA A 22 -13.82 0.48 6.96
CA ALA A 22 -14.87 0.61 7.96
C ALA A 22 -14.42 1.47 9.15
N VAL A 23 -13.19 1.25 9.66
CA VAL A 23 -12.61 2.09 10.72
C VAL A 23 -12.43 3.54 10.27
N ALA A 24 -12.03 3.75 9.01
CA ALA A 24 -11.94 5.11 8.46
C ALA A 24 -13.32 5.78 8.35
N MET A 25 -14.34 5.05 7.94
CA MET A 25 -15.72 5.56 7.88
C MET A 25 -16.25 5.92 9.27
N GLU A 26 -16.01 5.10 10.28
CA GLU A 26 -16.38 5.41 11.67
C GLU A 26 -15.66 6.68 12.15
N GLY A 27 -14.41 6.88 11.76
CA GLY A 27 -13.65 8.10 12.04
C GLY A 27 -14.27 9.38 11.47
N MET A 28 -15.17 9.31 10.51
CA MET A 28 -15.90 10.48 10.01
C MET A 28 -16.87 11.08 11.04
N ALA A 29 -17.29 10.30 12.04
CA ALA A 29 -18.07 10.77 13.19
C ALA A 29 -17.22 11.51 14.25
N ALA A 30 -15.90 11.51 14.12
CA ALA A 30 -14.98 12.17 15.06
C ALA A 30 -15.31 13.67 15.18
N THR A 31 -15.35 14.16 16.41
CA THR A 31 -15.63 15.56 16.72
C THR A 31 -14.37 16.43 16.83
N THR A 32 -13.22 15.79 17.02
CA THR A 32 -11.92 16.47 17.11
C THR A 32 -10.89 15.85 16.17
N PRO A 33 -9.90 16.65 15.68
CA PRO A 33 -8.81 16.12 14.85
C PRO A 33 -8.00 15.00 15.56
N ALA A 34 -7.80 15.11 16.85
CA ALA A 34 -7.10 14.10 17.66
C ALA A 34 -7.85 12.75 17.64
N GLN A 35 -9.17 12.77 17.79
CA GLN A 35 -10.01 11.57 17.69
C GLN A 35 -9.97 10.99 16.27
N ALA A 36 -10.08 11.82 15.23
CA ALA A 36 -9.95 11.37 13.85
C ALA A 36 -8.58 10.71 13.60
N THR A 37 -7.50 11.28 14.14
CA THR A 37 -6.15 10.72 14.04
C THR A 37 -6.02 9.33 14.70
N GLN A 38 -6.77 9.04 15.74
CA GLN A 38 -6.83 7.70 16.33
C GLN A 38 -7.49 6.69 15.37
N TYR A 39 -8.57 7.08 14.69
CA TYR A 39 -9.18 6.22 13.67
C TYR A 39 -8.27 6.01 12.47
N VAL A 40 -7.49 7.03 12.05
CA VAL A 40 -6.46 6.88 11.02
C VAL A 40 -5.41 5.85 11.44
N PHE A 41 -4.97 5.89 12.71
CA PHE A 41 -4.02 4.91 13.24
C PHE A 41 -4.58 3.48 13.19
N TRP A 42 -5.80 3.26 13.68
CA TRP A 42 -6.40 1.92 13.69
C TRP A 42 -6.74 1.42 12.28
N SER A 43 -7.16 2.32 11.37
CA SER A 43 -7.32 2.02 9.96
C SER A 43 -5.99 1.53 9.34
N GLY A 44 -4.88 2.19 9.66
CA GLY A 44 -3.54 1.74 9.27
C GLY A 44 -3.14 0.39 9.85
N MET A 45 -3.52 0.09 11.11
CA MET A 45 -3.30 -1.23 11.71
C MET A 45 -4.05 -2.34 10.97
N MET A 46 -5.28 -2.09 10.55
CA MET A 46 -6.04 -3.06 9.74
C MET A 46 -5.38 -3.32 8.38
N MET A 47 -4.69 -2.33 7.82
CA MET A 47 -3.89 -2.54 6.61
C MET A 47 -2.70 -3.48 6.83
N PHE A 48 -2.03 -3.42 7.98
CA PHE A 48 -0.99 -4.41 8.32
C PHE A 48 -1.59 -5.81 8.46
N VAL A 49 -2.79 -5.94 9.03
CA VAL A 49 -3.50 -7.23 9.10
C VAL A 49 -3.77 -7.77 7.69
N ALA A 50 -4.31 -6.94 6.79
CA ALA A 50 -4.51 -7.31 5.39
C ALA A 50 -3.21 -7.80 4.74
N TYR A 51 -2.12 -7.06 4.91
CA TYR A 51 -0.83 -7.40 4.33
C TYR A 51 -0.21 -8.69 4.90
N ILE A 52 -0.43 -8.99 6.17
CA ILE A 52 -0.01 -10.26 6.79
C ILE A 52 -0.70 -11.43 6.10
N PHE A 53 -2.02 -11.38 5.96
CA PHE A 53 -2.79 -12.44 5.30
C PHE A 53 -2.37 -12.63 3.84
N ASP A 54 -2.18 -11.54 3.10
CA ASP A 54 -1.68 -11.54 1.73
C ASP A 54 -0.29 -12.20 1.62
N SER A 55 0.63 -11.84 2.50
CA SER A 55 1.98 -12.42 2.54
C SER A 55 1.97 -13.93 2.77
N PHE A 56 1.00 -14.44 3.52
CA PHE A 56 0.86 -15.88 3.79
C PHE A 56 0.11 -16.64 2.70
N ASP A 57 -0.71 -16.00 1.88
CA ASP A 57 -1.48 -16.66 0.81
C ASP A 57 -0.58 -17.50 -0.12
N GLY A 58 0.45 -16.89 -0.69
CA GLY A 58 1.40 -17.57 -1.56
C GLY A 58 2.19 -18.68 -0.87
N VAL A 59 2.46 -18.57 0.43
CA VAL A 59 3.14 -19.62 1.21
C VAL A 59 2.20 -20.80 1.40
N VAL A 60 0.99 -20.54 1.86
CA VAL A 60 -0.04 -21.56 2.10
C VAL A 60 -0.43 -22.27 0.79
N ALA A 61 -0.57 -21.53 -0.32
CA ALA A 61 -0.87 -22.09 -1.63
C ALA A 61 0.20 -23.10 -2.09
N ARG A 62 1.48 -22.80 -1.88
CA ARG A 62 2.59 -23.70 -2.21
C ARG A 62 2.63 -24.93 -1.28
N LEU A 63 2.47 -24.74 0.02
CA LEU A 63 2.48 -25.81 1.01
C LEU A 63 1.35 -26.82 0.76
N LEU A 64 0.16 -26.33 0.46
CA LEU A 64 -1.03 -27.17 0.23
C LEU A 64 -1.14 -27.66 -1.22
N LYS A 65 -0.29 -27.21 -2.15
CA LYS A 65 -0.38 -27.51 -3.59
C LYS A 65 -1.78 -27.23 -4.17
N GLN A 66 -2.41 -26.14 -3.74
CA GLN A 66 -3.80 -25.80 -4.05
C GLN A 66 -3.95 -24.64 -5.04
N ALA A 67 -2.94 -24.34 -5.86
CA ALA A 67 -3.07 -23.31 -6.90
C ALA A 67 -4.24 -23.63 -7.85
N ASN A 68 -5.08 -22.60 -8.13
CA ASN A 68 -6.18 -22.66 -9.09
C ASN A 68 -6.49 -21.27 -9.67
N GLN A 69 -7.17 -21.23 -10.80
CA GLN A 69 -7.50 -19.98 -11.48
C GLN A 69 -8.45 -19.10 -10.65
N PHE A 70 -9.46 -19.71 -10.01
CA PHE A 70 -10.40 -18.98 -9.15
C PHE A 70 -9.66 -18.21 -8.05
N GLY A 71 -8.75 -18.87 -7.32
CA GLY A 71 -7.99 -18.22 -6.26
C GLY A 71 -7.09 -17.09 -6.76
N ALA A 72 -6.52 -17.22 -7.97
CA ALA A 72 -5.73 -16.14 -8.56
C ALA A 72 -6.57 -14.91 -8.90
N GLU A 73 -7.78 -15.09 -9.45
CA GLU A 73 -8.68 -13.96 -9.73
C GLU A 73 -9.28 -13.37 -8.45
N PHE A 74 -9.58 -14.21 -7.46
CA PHE A 74 -10.06 -13.76 -6.16
C PHE A 74 -9.00 -12.94 -5.42
N ASP A 75 -7.75 -13.35 -5.46
CA ASP A 75 -6.60 -12.62 -4.92
C ASP A 75 -6.43 -11.24 -5.60
N ASN A 76 -6.53 -11.20 -6.92
CA ASN A 76 -6.49 -9.93 -7.68
C ASN A 76 -7.60 -8.94 -7.25
N ILE A 77 -8.82 -9.45 -6.96
CA ILE A 77 -9.94 -8.62 -6.47
C ILE A 77 -9.70 -8.20 -5.02
N ALA A 78 -9.24 -9.11 -4.17
CA ALA A 78 -8.91 -8.84 -2.78
C ALA A 78 -7.85 -7.73 -2.68
N ASP A 79 -6.81 -7.82 -3.48
CA ASP A 79 -5.76 -6.80 -3.61
C ASP A 79 -6.29 -5.44 -4.07
N LEU A 80 -7.22 -5.42 -5.02
CA LEU A 80 -7.83 -4.18 -5.48
C LEU A 80 -8.60 -3.50 -4.34
N VAL A 81 -9.38 -4.26 -3.59
CA VAL A 81 -10.14 -3.75 -2.45
C VAL A 81 -9.20 -3.31 -1.33
N ALA A 82 -8.28 -4.17 -0.92
CA ALA A 82 -7.41 -3.92 0.22
C ALA A 82 -6.39 -2.80 -0.04
N TYR A 83 -5.73 -2.80 -1.21
CA TYR A 83 -4.59 -1.92 -1.46
C TYR A 83 -4.86 -0.74 -2.39
N SER A 84 -6.08 -0.61 -2.89
CA SER A 84 -6.44 0.57 -3.69
C SER A 84 -7.65 1.27 -3.10
N ILE A 85 -8.75 0.54 -2.83
CA ILE A 85 -10.00 1.14 -2.37
C ILE A 85 -9.91 1.54 -0.89
N ALA A 86 -9.53 0.63 -0.02
CA ALA A 86 -9.52 0.85 1.43
C ALA A 86 -8.63 2.04 1.87
N PRO A 87 -7.36 2.17 1.41
CA PRO A 87 -6.55 3.33 1.77
C PRO A 87 -7.10 4.66 1.23
N GLY A 88 -7.93 4.64 0.18
CA GLY A 88 -8.65 5.83 -0.30
C GLY A 88 -9.62 6.39 0.75
N PHE A 89 -10.38 5.52 1.44
CA PHE A 89 -11.25 5.94 2.55
C PHE A 89 -10.45 6.51 3.72
N MET A 90 -9.32 5.88 4.06
CA MET A 90 -8.44 6.40 5.10
C MET A 90 -7.87 7.78 4.73
N LEU A 91 -7.41 7.98 3.50
CA LEU A 91 -6.92 9.27 3.01
C LEU A 91 -8.02 10.34 3.06
N TYR A 92 -9.23 9.99 2.67
CA TYR A 92 -10.37 10.91 2.78
C TYR A 92 -10.59 11.35 4.24
N LEU A 93 -10.56 10.41 5.20
CA LEU A 93 -10.63 10.73 6.63
C LEU A 93 -9.50 11.66 7.07
N VAL A 94 -8.26 11.37 6.66
CA VAL A 94 -7.09 12.20 7.01
C VAL A 94 -7.33 13.65 6.63
N TYR A 95 -7.59 13.91 5.34
CA TYR A 95 -7.68 15.27 4.80
C TYR A 95 -9.04 15.92 5.04
N ARG A 96 -10.05 15.18 5.49
CA ARG A 96 -11.36 15.73 5.83
C ARG A 96 -11.49 16.09 7.31
N LYS A 97 -10.85 15.33 8.20
CA LYS A 97 -11.08 15.40 9.66
C LYS A 97 -9.83 15.45 10.52
N ALA A 98 -8.76 14.73 10.15
CA ALA A 98 -7.60 14.57 11.01
C ALA A 98 -6.60 15.73 10.88
N VAL A 99 -6.47 16.34 9.71
CA VAL A 99 -5.54 17.44 9.46
C VAL A 99 -6.21 18.64 8.81
N ILE A 100 -5.66 19.83 9.07
CA ILE A 100 -5.98 21.04 8.33
C ILE A 100 -4.75 21.40 7.48
N LEU A 101 -4.96 21.66 6.19
CA LEU A 101 -3.88 22.05 5.30
C LEU A 101 -3.53 23.53 5.55
N PRO A 102 -2.25 23.88 5.75
CA PRO A 102 -1.83 25.26 5.95
C PRO A 102 -2.31 26.17 4.83
N GLY A 103 -2.90 27.30 5.20
CA GLY A 103 -3.50 28.27 4.27
C GLY A 103 -4.92 27.93 3.82
N LEU A 104 -5.53 26.87 4.33
CA LEU A 104 -6.93 26.50 4.04
C LEU A 104 -7.83 26.52 5.30
N GLU A 105 -7.37 27.14 6.38
CA GLU A 105 -8.09 27.23 7.65
C GLU A 105 -9.48 27.84 7.46
N ASP A 106 -9.58 28.89 6.63
CA ASP A 106 -10.80 29.60 6.31
C ASP A 106 -11.51 29.10 5.02
N HIS A 107 -10.97 28.02 4.41
CA HIS A 107 -11.47 27.50 3.13
C HIS A 107 -11.92 26.03 3.21
N PRO A 108 -12.94 25.66 4.03
CA PRO A 108 -13.33 24.29 4.26
C PRO A 108 -13.84 23.58 3.01
N GLN A 109 -14.35 24.30 2.01
CA GLN A 109 -14.80 23.75 0.74
C GLN A 109 -13.63 23.29 -0.13
N ILE A 110 -12.51 24.06 -0.17
CA ILE A 110 -11.30 23.70 -0.90
C ILE A 110 -10.67 22.49 -0.22
N GLN A 111 -10.62 22.48 1.10
CA GLN A 111 -10.12 21.33 1.85
C GLN A 111 -10.95 20.06 1.58
N LEU A 112 -12.27 20.18 1.51
CA LEU A 112 -13.16 19.06 1.14
C LEU A 112 -12.83 18.54 -0.27
N LEU A 113 -12.67 19.43 -1.25
CA LEU A 113 -12.32 19.06 -2.61
C LEU A 113 -10.98 18.29 -2.66
N ILE A 114 -9.96 18.78 -1.95
CA ILE A 114 -8.66 18.08 -1.85
C ILE A 114 -8.83 16.72 -1.19
N ALA A 115 -9.59 16.62 -0.11
CA ALA A 115 -9.86 15.34 0.55
C ALA A 115 -10.51 14.32 -0.39
N ILE A 116 -11.48 14.76 -1.20
CA ILE A 116 -12.14 13.91 -2.20
C ILE A 116 -11.12 13.48 -3.27
N LEU A 117 -10.39 14.41 -3.84
CA LEU A 117 -9.41 14.12 -4.89
C LEU A 117 -8.34 13.14 -4.41
N VAL A 118 -7.73 13.42 -3.26
CA VAL A 118 -6.69 12.57 -2.66
C VAL A 118 -7.25 11.18 -2.32
N GLY A 119 -8.48 11.11 -1.78
CA GLY A 119 -9.14 9.85 -1.46
C GLY A 119 -9.46 9.00 -2.70
N LEU A 120 -9.69 9.61 -3.86
CA LEU A 120 -10.03 8.90 -5.10
C LEU A 120 -8.81 8.48 -5.92
N LEU A 121 -7.65 9.12 -5.75
CA LEU A 121 -6.48 8.88 -6.61
C LEU A 121 -6.00 7.43 -6.60
N LEU A 122 -5.89 6.81 -5.42
CA LEU A 122 -5.48 5.39 -5.32
C LEU A 122 -6.53 4.43 -5.86
N PRO A 123 -7.81 4.53 -5.46
CA PRO A 123 -8.87 3.72 -6.05
C PRO A 123 -8.88 3.77 -7.58
N VAL A 124 -8.89 4.98 -8.15
CA VAL A 124 -8.96 5.16 -9.61
C VAL A 124 -7.71 4.62 -10.31
N SER A 125 -6.50 5.01 -9.85
CA SER A 125 -5.26 4.51 -10.44
C SER A 125 -5.11 3.00 -10.28
N GLY A 126 -5.55 2.44 -9.16
CA GLY A 126 -5.56 1.01 -8.91
C GLY A 126 -6.51 0.23 -9.82
N CYS A 127 -7.71 0.75 -10.06
CA CYS A 127 -8.67 0.16 -11.01
C CYS A 127 -8.15 0.19 -12.45
N ILE A 128 -7.60 1.32 -12.90
CA ILE A 128 -7.01 1.45 -14.24
C ILE A 128 -5.84 0.46 -14.39
N ARG A 129 -4.96 0.40 -13.40
CA ARG A 129 -3.85 -0.55 -13.41
C ARG A 129 -4.32 -2.00 -13.42
N PHE A 130 -5.35 -2.32 -12.63
CA PHE A 130 -5.94 -3.66 -12.61
C PHE A 130 -6.50 -4.05 -13.99
N ALA A 131 -7.30 -3.17 -14.62
CA ALA A 131 -7.84 -3.40 -15.95
C ALA A 131 -6.73 -3.60 -17.00
N ARG A 132 -5.69 -2.76 -16.96
CA ARG A 132 -4.52 -2.90 -17.85
C ARG A 132 -3.82 -4.25 -17.67
N PHE A 133 -3.61 -4.69 -16.43
CA PHE A 133 -2.96 -5.95 -16.14
C PHE A 133 -3.78 -7.17 -16.62
N GLN A 134 -5.11 -7.09 -16.60
CA GLN A 134 -5.97 -8.17 -17.10
C GLN A 134 -5.90 -8.31 -18.62
N ILE A 135 -5.75 -7.21 -19.34
CA ILE A 135 -5.73 -7.21 -20.81
C ILE A 135 -4.32 -7.52 -21.34
N ARG A 136 -3.28 -6.96 -20.72
CA ARG A 136 -1.89 -7.05 -21.18
C ARG A 136 -1.00 -7.61 -20.07
N LYS A 137 -0.98 -8.94 -19.93
CA LYS A 137 -0.08 -9.63 -19.01
C LYS A 137 1.33 -9.62 -19.57
N LEU A 138 2.21 -8.75 -19.06
CA LEU A 138 3.65 -8.89 -19.26
C LEU A 138 4.20 -9.83 -18.18
N ASP A 139 4.54 -11.04 -18.61
CA ASP A 139 5.21 -12.01 -17.75
C ASP A 139 6.73 -11.86 -17.90
N VAL A 140 7.26 -10.75 -17.37
CA VAL A 140 8.71 -10.62 -17.22
C VAL A 140 9.04 -11.08 -15.81
N GLN A 141 9.66 -12.26 -15.71
CA GLN A 141 9.98 -12.89 -14.42
C GLN A 141 10.71 -11.93 -13.47
N GLY A 142 10.15 -11.76 -12.28
CA GLY A 142 10.76 -10.95 -11.22
C GLY A 142 10.60 -9.45 -11.38
N LEU A 143 9.68 -8.97 -12.22
CA LEU A 143 9.38 -7.55 -12.40
C LEU A 143 7.89 -7.28 -12.34
N TRP A 144 7.54 -6.10 -11.80
CA TRP A 144 6.22 -5.49 -11.87
C TRP A 144 6.27 -4.26 -12.77
N ILE A 145 5.28 -4.09 -13.64
CA ILE A 145 5.13 -2.86 -14.41
C ILE A 145 4.25 -1.88 -13.63
N GLY A 146 4.78 -0.69 -13.39
CA GLY A 146 4.21 0.29 -12.47
C GLY A 146 4.41 -0.10 -11.00
N PHE A 147 4.26 0.86 -10.08
CA PHE A 147 4.49 0.63 -8.66
C PHE A 147 3.47 -0.37 -8.08
N PRO A 148 3.89 -1.40 -7.32
CA PRO A 148 3.00 -2.43 -6.81
C PRO A 148 1.92 -1.86 -5.88
N ARG A 149 0.66 -2.33 -6.01
CA ARG A 149 -0.48 -1.89 -5.18
C ARG A 149 -0.22 -2.02 -3.68
N PRO A 150 0.26 -3.18 -3.16
CA PRO A 150 0.55 -3.30 -1.73
C PRO A 150 1.59 -2.29 -1.25
N ALA A 151 2.64 -2.06 -2.04
CA ALA A 151 3.68 -1.08 -1.70
C ALA A 151 3.13 0.36 -1.70
N SER A 152 2.25 0.73 -2.64
CA SER A 152 1.58 2.03 -2.68
C SER A 152 0.71 2.26 -1.44
N ALA A 153 -0.11 1.27 -1.08
CA ALA A 153 -0.98 1.33 0.08
C ALA A 153 -0.18 1.48 1.37
N LEU A 154 0.83 0.62 1.56
CA LEU A 154 1.70 0.68 2.73
C LEU A 154 2.48 1.99 2.82
N ALA A 155 2.95 2.54 1.68
CA ALA A 155 3.66 3.82 1.66
C ALA A 155 2.80 4.97 2.18
N ILE A 156 1.54 5.04 1.75
CA ILE A 156 0.60 6.06 2.20
C ILE A 156 0.19 5.86 3.65
N VAL A 157 -0.19 4.62 4.00
CA VAL A 157 -0.56 4.28 5.38
C VAL A 157 0.58 4.59 6.33
N ALA A 158 1.81 4.25 5.95
CA ALA A 158 2.99 4.53 6.74
C ALA A 158 3.25 6.04 6.86
N LEU A 159 3.18 6.78 5.75
CA LEU A 159 3.43 8.23 5.77
C LEU A 159 2.44 8.96 6.71
N VAL A 160 1.13 8.79 6.50
CA VAL A 160 0.13 9.56 7.26
C VAL A 160 0.06 9.18 8.74
N ASN A 161 0.56 7.98 9.09
CA ASN A 161 0.65 7.53 10.48
C ASN A 161 2.04 7.74 11.10
N SER A 162 3.07 8.14 10.35
CA SER A 162 4.44 8.32 10.84
C SER A 162 4.59 9.53 11.77
N HIS A 163 5.67 9.53 12.54
CA HIS A 163 6.09 10.73 13.26
C HIS A 163 6.45 11.87 12.29
N LEU A 164 7.03 11.56 11.14
CA LEU A 164 7.37 12.54 10.10
C LEU A 164 6.17 13.39 9.69
N PHE A 165 5.00 12.77 9.49
CA PHE A 165 3.78 13.47 9.10
C PHE A 165 3.24 14.41 10.19
N GLN A 166 3.61 14.15 11.46
CA GLN A 166 3.19 14.92 12.63
C GLN A 166 4.17 16.05 13.00
N ILE A 167 5.40 16.06 12.46
CA ILE A 167 6.44 17.04 12.82
C ILE A 167 6.01 18.46 12.46
N SER A 168 5.39 18.65 11.30
CA SER A 168 5.05 19.98 10.80
C SER A 168 3.82 19.94 9.89
N PRO A 169 2.95 20.94 9.98
CA PRO A 169 1.78 21.06 9.10
C PRO A 169 2.13 21.07 7.60
N ILE A 170 3.33 21.50 7.22
CA ILE A 170 3.79 21.44 5.83
C ILE A 170 3.87 20.02 5.29
N MET A 171 4.09 19.01 6.18
CA MET A 171 4.10 17.61 5.80
C MET A 171 2.73 17.12 5.33
N HIS A 172 1.65 17.79 5.69
CA HIS A 172 0.33 17.50 5.17
C HIS A 172 0.25 17.77 3.67
N TRP A 173 0.86 18.85 3.17
CA TRP A 173 1.00 19.12 1.74
C TRP A 173 1.95 18.15 1.04
N VAL A 174 3.06 17.80 1.70
CA VAL A 174 3.95 16.73 1.19
C VAL A 174 3.17 15.44 1.00
N GLY A 175 2.28 15.08 1.91
CA GLY A 175 1.40 13.93 1.78
C GLY A 175 0.49 14.01 0.55
N VAL A 176 -0.11 15.18 0.26
CA VAL A 176 -0.92 15.37 -0.96
C VAL A 176 -0.08 15.09 -2.21
N VAL A 177 1.08 15.74 -2.34
CA VAL A 177 1.99 15.56 -3.48
C VAL A 177 2.45 14.10 -3.61
N PHE A 178 2.72 13.45 -2.48
CA PHE A 178 3.13 12.05 -2.43
C PHE A 178 2.05 11.11 -2.98
N VAL A 179 0.77 11.33 -2.64
CA VAL A 179 -0.35 10.53 -3.17
C VAL A 179 -0.46 10.69 -4.68
N PHE A 180 -0.33 11.92 -5.21
CA PHE A 180 -0.30 12.16 -6.67
C PHE A 180 0.87 11.43 -7.33
N GLY A 181 2.05 11.50 -6.73
CA GLY A 181 3.24 10.79 -7.21
C GLY A 181 3.03 9.27 -7.26
N LEU A 182 2.47 8.69 -6.20
CA LEU A 182 2.17 7.24 -6.16
C LEU A 182 1.10 6.83 -7.18
N ALA A 183 0.06 7.64 -7.37
CA ALA A 183 -0.95 7.36 -8.39
C ALA A 183 -0.32 7.39 -9.80
N ALA A 184 0.54 8.36 -10.09
CA ALA A 184 1.30 8.43 -11.33
C ALA A 184 2.24 7.22 -11.49
N MET A 185 2.95 6.81 -10.44
CA MET A 185 3.82 5.64 -10.44
C MET A 185 3.04 4.33 -10.64
N ASN A 186 1.83 4.21 -10.08
CA ASN A 186 0.95 3.06 -10.34
C ASN A 186 0.59 2.92 -11.82
N LEU A 187 0.37 4.04 -12.50
CA LEU A 187 0.01 4.08 -13.92
C LEU A 187 1.22 4.05 -14.85
N SER A 188 2.43 4.25 -14.34
CA SER A 188 3.66 4.27 -15.12
C SER A 188 3.97 2.90 -15.74
N LEU A 189 4.80 2.91 -16.79
CA LEU A 189 5.38 1.70 -17.41
C LEU A 189 6.77 1.39 -16.85
N VAL A 190 7.15 2.02 -15.75
CA VAL A 190 8.44 1.81 -15.10
C VAL A 190 8.47 0.42 -14.46
N PRO A 191 9.52 -0.39 -14.71
CA PRO A 191 9.67 -1.68 -14.05
C PRO A 191 10.11 -1.52 -12.60
N PHE A 192 9.45 -2.26 -11.71
CA PHE A 192 9.82 -2.41 -10.29
C PHE A 192 10.16 -3.86 -9.99
N ILE A 193 10.98 -4.10 -8.97
CA ILE A 193 11.35 -5.45 -8.58
C ILE A 193 10.12 -6.19 -8.03
N GLY A 194 9.88 -7.39 -8.60
CA GLY A 194 8.88 -8.34 -8.13
C GLY A 194 9.50 -9.46 -7.28
N HIS A 195 8.67 -10.07 -6.44
CA HIS A 195 9.11 -11.19 -5.59
C HIS A 195 9.15 -12.54 -6.33
N HIS A 196 8.43 -12.67 -7.43
CA HIS A 196 8.29 -13.94 -8.16
C HIS A 196 9.43 -14.16 -9.15
N GLY A 197 10.10 -15.33 -9.02
CA GLY A 197 11.07 -15.81 -10.02
C GLY A 197 12.47 -15.20 -9.97
N ARG A 198 12.72 -14.20 -9.14
CA ARG A 198 14.03 -13.54 -9.04
C ARG A 198 14.89 -14.10 -7.89
N LYS A 199 16.15 -14.34 -8.15
CA LYS A 199 17.16 -14.59 -7.11
C LYS A 199 17.62 -13.22 -6.57
N TRP A 200 17.09 -12.84 -5.43
CA TRP A 200 17.56 -11.65 -4.70
C TRP A 200 18.96 -11.87 -4.17
N SER A 201 19.78 -10.83 -4.20
CA SER A 201 21.08 -10.87 -3.54
C SER A 201 20.91 -11.15 -2.04
N TRP A 202 21.85 -11.91 -1.46
CA TRP A 202 21.74 -12.38 -0.07
C TRP A 202 21.65 -11.21 0.93
N TYR A 203 22.42 -10.14 0.70
CA TYR A 203 22.42 -8.94 1.54
C TYR A 203 21.06 -8.23 1.53
N LEU A 204 20.43 -8.14 0.37
CA LEU A 204 19.10 -7.50 0.24
C LEU A 204 18.04 -8.27 1.01
N LYS A 205 18.08 -9.61 0.96
CA LYS A 205 17.19 -10.45 1.76
C LYS A 205 17.36 -10.21 3.26
N ILE A 206 18.61 -10.12 3.73
CA ILE A 206 18.89 -9.88 5.15
C ILE A 206 18.37 -8.51 5.58
N ILE A 207 18.67 -7.45 4.81
CA ILE A 207 18.22 -6.09 5.12
C ILE A 207 16.70 -6.02 5.16
N LEU A 208 16.02 -6.54 4.15
CA LEU A 208 14.55 -6.49 4.08
C LEU A 208 13.91 -7.33 5.19
N ASN A 209 14.42 -8.51 5.50
CA ASN A 209 13.92 -9.32 6.60
C ASN A 209 14.16 -8.65 7.96
N PHE A 210 15.32 -8.02 8.16
CA PHE A 210 15.62 -7.29 9.39
C PHE A 210 14.63 -6.14 9.61
N VAL A 211 14.38 -5.34 8.58
CA VAL A 211 13.41 -4.22 8.69
C VAL A 211 11.99 -4.73 8.90
N TRP A 212 11.57 -5.84 8.26
CA TRP A 212 10.29 -6.47 8.54
C TRP A 212 10.15 -6.96 9.97
N MET A 213 11.21 -7.54 10.53
CA MET A 213 11.22 -7.94 11.94
C MET A 213 11.10 -6.73 12.86
N THR A 214 11.74 -5.60 12.54
CA THR A 214 11.62 -4.37 13.34
C THR A 214 10.21 -3.79 13.27
N VAL A 215 9.52 -3.84 12.12
CA VAL A 215 8.10 -3.46 11.98
C VAL A 215 7.22 -4.35 12.88
N ALA A 216 7.35 -5.67 12.76
CA ALA A 216 6.56 -6.61 13.55
C ALA A 216 6.81 -6.43 15.06
N PHE A 217 8.06 -6.27 15.45
CA PHE A 217 8.45 -6.06 16.84
C PHE A 217 7.92 -4.74 17.39
N SER A 218 7.96 -3.67 16.58
CA SER A 218 7.40 -2.37 16.95
C SER A 218 5.88 -2.42 17.11
N ILE A 219 5.16 -3.19 16.30
CA ILE A 219 3.72 -3.41 16.48
C ILE A 219 3.45 -4.11 17.81
N VAL A 220 4.16 -5.21 18.07
CA VAL A 220 3.96 -5.98 19.32
C VAL A 220 4.28 -5.12 20.55
N LEU A 221 5.45 -4.50 20.58
CA LEU A 221 5.89 -3.71 21.73
C LEU A 221 5.08 -2.42 21.93
N GLY A 222 4.66 -1.77 20.82
CA GLY A 222 3.92 -0.51 20.90
C GLY A 222 2.43 -0.70 21.14
N VAL A 223 1.78 -1.66 20.45
CA VAL A 223 0.32 -1.82 20.52
C VAL A 223 -0.10 -2.67 21.72
N PHE A 224 0.62 -3.78 21.99
CA PHE A 224 0.23 -4.72 23.04
C PHE A 224 0.89 -4.44 24.39
N PHE A 225 2.11 -3.93 24.40
CA PHE A 225 2.87 -3.73 25.63
C PHE A 225 3.12 -2.26 26.00
N ASP A 226 2.83 -1.32 25.09
CA ASP A 226 3.03 0.14 25.28
C ASP A 226 4.48 0.54 25.69
N VAL A 227 5.46 -0.27 25.25
CA VAL A 227 6.89 -0.08 25.58
C VAL A 227 7.56 0.93 24.65
N VAL A 228 7.12 0.99 23.39
CA VAL A 228 7.65 1.91 22.36
C VAL A 228 6.50 2.72 21.76
N PRO A 229 6.81 3.88 21.13
CA PRO A 229 5.78 4.67 20.48
C PRO A 229 5.01 3.84 19.43
N LYS A 230 3.67 3.84 19.50
CA LYS A 230 2.80 3.03 18.63
C LYS A 230 3.01 3.33 17.15
N ARG A 231 3.45 4.54 16.80
CA ARG A 231 3.71 4.97 15.41
C ARG A 231 5.05 4.48 14.84
N LEU A 232 5.94 3.94 15.67
CA LEU A 232 7.27 3.48 15.26
C LEU A 232 7.22 2.41 14.17
N ALA A 233 6.18 1.56 14.16
CA ALA A 233 5.98 0.56 13.11
C ALA A 233 5.81 1.20 11.72
N PHE A 234 5.13 2.35 11.65
CA PHE A 234 4.94 3.09 10.39
C PHE A 234 6.24 3.76 9.92
N ASP A 235 7.04 4.29 10.84
CA ASP A 235 8.35 4.86 10.51
C ASP A 235 9.28 3.79 9.93
N TRP A 236 9.35 2.60 10.52
CA TRP A 236 10.09 1.46 9.98
C TRP A 236 9.57 1.00 8.63
N THR A 237 8.25 1.05 8.42
CA THR A 237 7.64 0.74 7.12
C THR A 237 8.07 1.74 6.05
N LEU A 238 8.15 3.04 6.35
CA LEU A 238 8.69 4.05 5.43
C LEU A 238 10.15 3.78 5.07
N ILE A 239 10.98 3.42 6.05
CA ILE A 239 12.38 3.06 5.82
C ILE A 239 12.46 1.84 4.90
N TRP A 240 11.67 0.80 5.16
CA TRP A 240 11.62 -0.41 4.33
C TRP A 240 11.23 -0.10 2.88
N LEU A 241 10.19 0.70 2.68
CA LEU A 241 9.74 1.09 1.35
C LEU A 241 10.76 1.96 0.61
N SER A 242 11.47 2.84 1.32
CA SER A 242 12.56 3.63 0.77
C SER A 242 13.70 2.72 0.29
N ILE A 243 14.10 1.75 1.10
CA ILE A 243 15.10 0.76 0.72
C ILE A 243 14.62 -0.05 -0.50
N TYR A 244 13.37 -0.51 -0.49
CA TYR A 244 12.78 -1.25 -1.60
C TYR A 244 12.81 -0.45 -2.92
N LEU A 245 12.47 0.84 -2.86
CA LEU A 245 12.46 1.71 -4.03
C LEU A 245 13.87 1.97 -4.57
N PHE A 246 14.78 2.44 -3.71
CA PHE A 246 16.11 2.88 -4.14
C PHE A 246 17.01 1.69 -4.50
N VAL A 247 17.12 0.70 -3.63
CA VAL A 247 17.99 -0.46 -3.86
C VAL A 247 17.40 -1.36 -4.94
N GLY A 248 16.06 -1.51 -4.95
CA GLY A 248 15.36 -2.23 -6.00
C GLY A 248 15.62 -1.65 -7.38
N TRP A 249 15.63 -0.32 -7.50
CA TRP A 249 15.92 0.35 -8.77
C TRP A 249 17.34 0.08 -9.27
N THR A 250 18.35 0.08 -8.40
CA THR A 250 19.76 -0.16 -8.79
C THR A 250 20.01 -1.60 -9.23
N ASP A 251 19.20 -2.55 -8.77
CA ASP A 251 19.34 -3.98 -9.07
C ASP A 251 18.70 -4.39 -10.43
N ILE A 252 17.97 -3.48 -11.11
CA ILE A 252 17.44 -3.73 -12.45
C ILE A 252 18.46 -3.30 -13.49
N SER A 253 18.93 -4.27 -14.31
CA SER A 253 19.91 -3.98 -15.35
C SER A 253 19.36 -3.04 -16.45
N THR A 254 20.24 -2.26 -17.08
CA THR A 254 19.87 -1.38 -18.19
C THR A 254 19.26 -2.17 -19.36
N ALA A 255 19.79 -3.36 -19.63
CA ALA A 255 19.27 -4.26 -20.68
C ALA A 255 17.81 -4.65 -20.40
N THR A 256 17.50 -5.04 -19.16
CA THR A 256 16.13 -5.37 -18.75
C THR A 256 15.18 -4.18 -18.85
N ARG A 257 15.63 -2.97 -18.52
CA ARG A 257 14.81 -1.74 -18.69
C ARG A 257 14.51 -1.46 -20.15
N MET A 258 15.49 -1.65 -21.04
CA MET A 258 15.28 -1.47 -22.49
C MET A 258 14.34 -2.51 -23.06
N GLU A 259 14.44 -3.76 -22.63
CA GLU A 259 13.52 -4.83 -23.01
C GLU A 259 12.08 -4.54 -22.59
N VAL A 260 11.85 -4.15 -21.32
CA VAL A 260 10.52 -3.73 -20.85
C VAL A 260 10.01 -2.56 -21.69
N LYS A 261 10.83 -1.54 -21.95
CA LYS A 261 10.43 -0.40 -22.81
C LYS A 261 10.02 -0.84 -24.21
N ARG A 262 10.71 -1.83 -24.79
CA ARG A 262 10.35 -2.40 -26.10
C ARG A 262 9.02 -3.16 -26.03
N LEU A 263 8.84 -4.01 -25.02
CA LEU A 263 7.62 -4.80 -24.84
C LEU A 263 6.38 -3.95 -24.48
N THR A 264 6.58 -2.73 -23.99
CA THR A 264 5.50 -1.80 -23.63
C THR A 264 5.31 -0.69 -24.66
N ALA A 265 6.06 -0.68 -25.77
CA ALA A 265 5.99 0.37 -26.78
C ALA A 265 4.57 0.54 -27.35
N ASP A 266 3.90 -0.59 -27.60
CA ASP A 266 2.54 -0.63 -28.17
C ASP A 266 1.42 -0.47 -27.13
N TRP A 267 1.75 -0.12 -25.86
CA TRP A 267 0.74 0.03 -24.82
C TRP A 267 0.07 1.39 -24.78
N ASN A 268 0.62 2.34 -25.52
CA ASN A 268 0.07 3.69 -25.64
C ASN A 268 -0.79 3.87 -26.90
N ASP A 269 -0.90 2.81 -27.71
CA ASP A 269 -1.78 2.73 -28.88
C ASP A 269 -3.05 1.94 -28.52
#